data_38db84ec476076df88f9459883295ad0
#
_entry.id   38db84ec476076df88f9459883295ad0
#
_cell.length_a   1.000
_cell.length_b   1.000
_cell.length_c   1.000
_cell.angle_alpha   90.00
_cell.angle_beta   90.00
_cell.angle_gamma   90.00
#
_symmetry.space_group_name_H-M   'P 1'
#
loop_
_entity.id
_entity.type
_entity.pdbx_description
1 polymer ?
#
loop_
_entity_poly.entity_id
_entity_poly.type
_entity_poly.pdbx_seq_one_letter_code
_entity_poly.pdbx_strand_id
1 'polypeptide(L)'
;MWTQNDSPVRRTLLNFKLNNLVVCAFVGLLCGCANSPYTLLPSENFDSRVRHIVIHYTSENLQKSIEILTKPSSNSVSSHYLVEQSGGNGGLKDPIRTYRLVAERDRAWHAGRSYWHGQHDLNFSSIGIEIVNESGCDAPIESLANSETFYVSCRFEPFSDEQIRAVISLLQDILRRHPEIKPINIVGHSDIAPNRKVDPGPTFPWKTLYDSGIGTWYDEEDIAYFKSSFAKKGHPSVLEVQTKLANIGYKLELSGVQDLPSQFAVRAFQARYTPEHMDGFLDNETNAAIFAIEKKYRQ
;
A
#
# COMPACT_ATOMS: atom_id res chain seq x y z
N MET A 1 -8.76 45.10 -76.12
CA MET A 1 -9.93 45.80 -76.67
C MET A 1 -10.92 45.96 -75.51
N TRP A 2 -11.07 47.24 -75.14
CA TRP A 2 -12.26 47.90 -74.53
C TRP A 2 -12.75 47.32 -73.19
N THR A 3 -13.12 48.06 -72.12
CA THR A 3 -12.92 49.47 -71.65
C THR A 3 -13.36 49.50 -70.19
N GLN A 4 -12.75 50.43 -69.46
CA GLN A 4 -13.15 50.90 -68.14
C GLN A 4 -14.62 51.29 -68.09
N ASN A 5 -15.20 51.17 -66.88
CA ASN A 5 -15.96 52.32 -66.36
C ASN A 5 -16.01 52.34 -64.84
N ASP A 6 -15.47 53.36 -64.30
CA ASP A 6 -15.59 53.86 -62.93
C ASP A 6 -16.98 54.41 -62.69
N SER A 7 -17.49 54.25 -61.48
CA SER A 7 -18.30 55.30 -60.83
C SER A 7 -18.39 55.07 -59.29
N PRO A 8 -18.34 56.15 -58.49
CA PRO A 8 -18.20 56.06 -57.08
C PRO A 8 -19.55 56.16 -56.36
N VAL A 9 -19.74 55.39 -55.30
CA VAL A 9 -20.89 55.60 -54.39
C VAL A 9 -20.42 55.82 -52.96
N ARG A 10 -20.56 57.04 -52.60
CA ARG A 10 -20.65 57.73 -51.31
C ARG A 10 -20.57 56.86 -50.05
N ARG A 11 -19.60 57.21 -49.21
CA ARG A 11 -19.55 56.93 -47.76
C ARG A 11 -20.71 57.64 -47.10
N THR A 12 -21.54 56.86 -46.39
CA THR A 12 -22.40 57.39 -45.35
C THR A 12 -21.88 56.88 -44.02
N LEU A 13 -21.24 57.74 -43.26
CA LEU A 13 -20.81 57.51 -41.90
C LEU A 13 -22.02 57.51 -40.99
N LEU A 14 -22.43 56.35 -40.49
CA LEU A 14 -23.35 56.23 -39.37
C LEU A 14 -22.53 56.08 -38.12
N ASN A 15 -22.43 57.16 -37.36
CA ASN A 15 -21.92 57.17 -36.00
C ASN A 15 -22.86 56.38 -35.09
N PHE A 16 -22.51 55.15 -34.74
CA PHE A 16 -23.11 54.46 -33.62
C PHE A 16 -22.22 54.71 -32.39
N LYS A 17 -22.73 55.54 -31.49
CA LYS A 17 -22.21 55.68 -30.15
C LYS A 17 -22.45 54.33 -29.43
N LEU A 18 -21.40 53.56 -29.26
CA LEU A 18 -21.40 52.41 -28.37
C LEU A 18 -21.31 52.91 -26.93
N ASN A 19 -22.44 52.91 -26.23
CA ASN A 19 -22.46 53.01 -24.78
C ASN A 19 -21.80 51.72 -24.21
N ASN A 20 -20.59 51.86 -23.72
CA ASN A 20 -19.93 50.84 -22.91
C ASN A 20 -20.66 50.68 -21.58
N LEU A 21 -21.62 49.79 -21.53
CA LEU A 21 -22.13 49.27 -20.26
C LEU A 21 -21.18 48.12 -19.84
N VAL A 22 -20.16 48.49 -19.08
CA VAL A 22 -19.33 47.50 -18.37
C VAL A 22 -20.19 46.92 -17.26
N VAL A 23 -20.80 45.77 -17.52
CA VAL A 23 -21.41 44.93 -16.48
C VAL A 23 -20.26 44.23 -15.75
N CYS A 24 -19.73 44.88 -14.70
CA CYS A 24 -18.91 44.20 -13.71
C CYS A 24 -19.78 43.17 -12.97
N ALA A 25 -19.81 41.93 -13.44
CA ALA A 25 -20.32 40.83 -12.65
C ALA A 25 -19.37 40.61 -11.47
N PHE A 26 -19.66 41.24 -10.34
CA PHE A 26 -19.08 40.88 -9.04
C PHE A 26 -19.56 39.49 -8.69
N VAL A 27 -18.79 38.46 -9.06
CA VAL A 27 -18.87 37.12 -8.43
C VAL A 27 -18.30 37.33 -7.02
N GLY A 28 -19.18 37.65 -6.09
CA GLY A 28 -18.85 37.63 -4.67
C GLY A 28 -18.47 36.22 -4.27
N LEU A 29 -17.18 35.94 -4.21
CA LEU A 29 -16.68 34.85 -3.39
C LEU A 29 -17.11 35.17 -1.96
N LEU A 30 -18.22 34.55 -1.53
CA LEU A 30 -18.56 34.42 -0.12
C LEU A 30 -17.52 33.46 0.48
N CYS A 31 -16.29 33.94 0.70
CA CYS A 31 -15.41 33.41 1.74
C CYS A 31 -16.13 33.64 3.06
N GLY A 32 -16.98 32.71 3.45
CA GLY A 32 -17.48 32.63 4.81
C GLY A 32 -16.29 32.50 5.73
N CYS A 33 -15.77 33.60 6.24
CA CYS A 33 -14.91 33.59 7.41
C CYS A 33 -15.78 33.03 8.55
N ALA A 34 -15.78 31.71 8.72
CA ALA A 34 -16.23 31.12 9.97
C ALA A 34 -15.34 31.74 11.05
N ASN A 35 -15.89 32.60 11.86
CA ASN A 35 -15.19 33.18 13.01
C ASN A 35 -14.82 32.00 13.92
N SER A 36 -13.58 31.54 13.82
CA SER A 36 -13.06 30.54 14.74
C SER A 36 -13.09 31.12 16.16
N PRO A 37 -13.63 30.38 17.13
CA PRO A 37 -13.67 30.84 18.51
C PRO A 37 -12.28 30.82 19.18
N TYR A 38 -11.23 30.43 18.44
CA TYR A 38 -9.86 30.37 18.95
C TYR A 38 -8.87 31.06 18.02
N THR A 39 -7.78 31.53 18.59
CA THR A 39 -6.64 32.07 17.85
C THR A 39 -5.69 30.92 17.51
N LEU A 40 -5.36 30.75 16.24
CA LEU A 40 -4.40 29.75 15.79
C LEU A 40 -2.98 30.14 16.24
N LEU A 41 -2.36 29.29 17.06
CA LEU A 41 -0.95 29.36 17.47
C LEU A 41 -0.34 27.99 17.23
N PRO A 42 0.26 27.73 16.05
CA PRO A 42 0.80 26.41 15.72
C PRO A 42 1.94 26.01 16.66
N SER A 43 1.93 24.75 17.11
CA SER A 43 3.06 24.12 17.79
C SER A 43 3.91 23.37 16.75
N GLU A 44 5.21 23.33 16.97
CA GLU A 44 6.12 22.47 16.21
C GLU A 44 6.28 21.07 16.86
N ASN A 45 5.68 20.86 18.04
CA ASN A 45 5.77 19.62 18.81
C ASN A 45 4.55 18.74 18.52
N PHE A 46 4.52 18.10 17.35
CA PHE A 46 3.49 17.13 16.96
C PHE A 46 4.04 16.11 15.97
N ASP A 47 3.37 14.98 15.84
CA ASP A 47 3.63 14.01 14.78
C ASP A 47 2.34 13.68 14.00
N SER A 48 2.50 13.11 12.81
CA SER A 48 1.38 12.63 12.01
C SER A 48 0.83 11.31 12.56
N ARG A 49 -0.51 11.18 12.56
CA ARG A 49 -1.16 9.89 12.87
C ARG A 49 -0.74 8.80 11.89
N VAL A 50 -0.72 9.12 10.58
CA VAL A 50 -0.47 8.15 9.51
C VAL A 50 1.03 8.02 9.29
N ARG A 51 1.58 6.86 9.65
CA ARG A 51 3.00 6.52 9.51
C ARG A 51 3.24 5.20 8.80
N HIS A 52 2.16 4.44 8.52
CA HIS A 52 2.23 3.12 7.91
C HIS A 52 1.17 2.97 6.81
N ILE A 53 1.45 2.10 5.86
CA ILE A 53 0.46 1.56 4.94
C ILE A 53 0.46 0.04 5.10
N VAL A 54 -0.73 -0.55 5.24
CA VAL A 54 -0.90 -2.00 5.32
C VAL A 54 -1.69 -2.47 4.11
N ILE A 55 -1.09 -3.39 3.37
CA ILE A 55 -1.67 -4.01 2.18
C ILE A 55 -2.34 -5.33 2.55
N HIS A 56 -3.57 -5.52 2.06
CA HIS A 56 -4.40 -6.69 2.29
C HIS A 56 -4.94 -7.24 0.98
N TYR A 57 -5.40 -8.49 1.00
CA TYR A 57 -6.42 -8.99 0.09
C TYR A 57 -7.70 -9.32 0.86
N THR A 58 -8.85 -9.28 0.16
CA THR A 58 -10.16 -9.40 0.82
C THR A 58 -10.60 -10.83 1.14
N SER A 59 -10.00 -11.85 0.54
CA SER A 59 -10.46 -13.27 0.55
C SER A 59 -11.86 -13.48 -0.04
N GLU A 60 -12.44 -12.47 -0.69
CA GLU A 60 -13.83 -12.45 -1.13
C GLU A 60 -13.95 -11.68 -2.45
N ASN A 61 -15.04 -11.93 -3.18
CA ASN A 61 -15.39 -11.11 -4.34
C ASN A 61 -15.77 -9.67 -3.95
N LEU A 62 -15.86 -8.78 -4.94
CA LEU A 62 -16.13 -7.35 -4.72
C LEU A 62 -17.40 -7.08 -3.91
N GLN A 63 -18.53 -7.73 -4.27
CA GLN A 63 -19.82 -7.48 -3.61
C GLN A 63 -19.79 -7.83 -2.14
N LYS A 64 -19.18 -8.97 -1.81
CA LYS A 64 -19.04 -9.43 -0.43
C LYS A 64 -18.03 -8.59 0.35
N SER A 65 -16.93 -8.20 -0.29
CA SER A 65 -15.92 -7.29 0.28
C SER A 65 -16.55 -5.94 0.66
N ILE A 66 -17.36 -5.34 -0.21
CA ILE A 66 -18.09 -4.10 0.10
C ILE A 66 -19.01 -4.30 1.30
N GLU A 67 -19.77 -5.39 1.33
CA GLU A 67 -20.68 -5.69 2.46
C GLU A 67 -19.90 -5.77 3.78
N ILE A 68 -18.84 -6.58 3.83
CA ILE A 68 -18.03 -6.82 5.04
C ILE A 68 -17.36 -5.53 5.53
N LEU A 69 -16.80 -4.73 4.61
CA LEU A 69 -16.00 -3.55 4.97
C LEU A 69 -16.84 -2.30 5.29
N THR A 70 -18.14 -2.30 4.96
CA THR A 70 -18.98 -1.11 5.13
C THR A 70 -20.16 -1.28 6.08
N LYS A 71 -20.56 -2.53 6.39
CA LYS A 71 -21.73 -2.77 7.23
C LYS A 71 -21.34 -3.24 8.63
N PRO A 72 -22.09 -2.83 9.67
CA PRO A 72 -21.88 -3.32 11.02
C PRO A 72 -22.08 -4.85 11.12
N SER A 73 -21.21 -5.50 11.90
CA SER A 73 -21.33 -6.92 12.23
C SER A 73 -20.81 -7.17 13.66
N SER A 74 -20.92 -8.39 14.18
CA SER A 74 -20.36 -8.77 15.48
C SER A 74 -18.83 -8.64 15.52
N ASN A 75 -18.16 -8.80 14.37
CA ASN A 75 -16.72 -8.62 14.19
C ASN A 75 -16.47 -7.62 13.07
N SER A 76 -16.95 -6.38 13.25
CA SER A 76 -16.82 -5.32 12.27
C SER A 76 -15.35 -5.06 11.91
N VAL A 77 -15.09 -5.03 10.62
CA VAL A 77 -13.81 -4.63 10.03
C VAL A 77 -14.05 -3.53 9.01
N SER A 78 -13.05 -2.74 8.72
CA SER A 78 -13.10 -1.69 7.71
C SER A 78 -11.71 -1.41 7.17
N SER A 79 -11.61 -0.81 5.99
CA SER A 79 -10.37 -0.33 5.40
C SER A 79 -10.54 1.09 4.88
N HIS A 80 -9.44 1.80 4.64
CA HIS A 80 -9.53 3.14 4.06
C HIS A 80 -9.86 3.07 2.57
N TYR A 81 -9.28 2.08 1.87
CA TYR A 81 -9.46 1.90 0.45
C TYR A 81 -9.76 0.45 0.10
N LEU A 82 -10.54 0.27 -0.97
CA LEU A 82 -10.80 -1.02 -1.60
C LEU A 82 -10.55 -0.87 -3.11
N VAL A 83 -9.67 -1.73 -3.66
CA VAL A 83 -9.36 -1.80 -5.09
C VAL A 83 -10.04 -3.01 -5.69
N GLU A 84 -10.91 -2.82 -6.70
CA GLU A 84 -11.64 -3.94 -7.31
C GLU A 84 -10.73 -4.82 -8.19
N GLN A 85 -11.18 -6.03 -8.47
CA GLN A 85 -10.42 -7.02 -9.25
C GLN A 85 -10.49 -6.78 -10.76
N SER A 86 -11.63 -6.34 -11.25
CA SER A 86 -11.86 -6.06 -12.67
C SER A 86 -12.63 -4.76 -12.85
N GLY A 87 -12.44 -4.08 -13.97
CA GLY A 87 -13.20 -2.88 -14.31
C GLY A 87 -14.70 -3.20 -14.40
N GLY A 88 -15.57 -2.39 -13.80
CA GLY A 88 -17.04 -2.42 -13.71
C GLY A 88 -17.76 -3.50 -14.50
N ASN A 89 -18.94 -3.64 -14.69
CA ASN A 89 -19.79 -4.62 -15.42
C ASN A 89 -19.14 -5.77 -16.25
N GLY A 90 -17.88 -6.18 -15.95
CA GLY A 90 -17.19 -7.31 -16.58
C GLY A 90 -16.62 -7.04 -17.98
N GLY A 91 -16.55 -5.79 -18.40
CA GLY A 91 -15.86 -5.42 -19.65
C GLY A 91 -14.36 -5.23 -19.41
N LEU A 92 -13.52 -5.96 -20.18
CA LEU A 92 -12.03 -5.84 -20.15
C LEU A 92 -11.50 -4.42 -20.45
N LYS A 93 -12.36 -3.45 -20.71
CA LYS A 93 -11.99 -2.06 -21.08
C LYS A 93 -12.32 -1.02 -20.03
N ASP A 94 -13.04 -1.39 -18.96
CA ASP A 94 -13.39 -0.43 -17.93
C ASP A 94 -12.21 -0.27 -16.97
N PRO A 95 -11.86 0.96 -16.56
CA PRO A 95 -10.77 1.18 -15.61
C PRO A 95 -11.12 0.55 -14.25
N ILE A 96 -10.11 -0.02 -13.58
CA ILE A 96 -10.23 -0.52 -12.21
C ILE A 96 -10.70 0.62 -11.28
N ARG A 97 -11.76 0.38 -10.53
CA ARG A 97 -12.27 1.33 -9.54
C ARG A 97 -11.59 1.16 -8.20
N THR A 98 -11.27 2.27 -7.60
CA THR A 98 -10.78 2.35 -6.22
C THR A 98 -11.82 3.08 -5.38
N TYR A 99 -12.33 2.43 -4.35
CA TYR A 99 -13.32 2.98 -3.41
C TYR A 99 -12.60 3.51 -2.17
N ARG A 100 -12.96 4.71 -1.73
CA ARG A 100 -12.57 5.21 -0.41
C ARG A 100 -13.71 4.93 0.56
N LEU A 101 -13.47 4.10 1.57
CA LEU A 101 -14.47 3.65 2.53
C LEU A 101 -14.39 4.45 3.84
N VAL A 102 -13.17 4.69 4.33
CA VAL A 102 -12.91 5.48 5.55
C VAL A 102 -11.99 6.64 5.19
N ALA A 103 -12.21 7.81 5.77
CA ALA A 103 -11.32 8.94 5.58
C ALA A 103 -9.97 8.70 6.27
N GLU A 104 -8.85 9.11 5.64
CA GLU A 104 -7.50 8.86 6.18
C GLU A 104 -7.25 9.48 7.57
N ARG A 105 -7.97 10.54 7.93
CA ARG A 105 -7.94 11.14 9.26
C ARG A 105 -8.56 10.27 10.35
N ASP A 106 -9.45 9.36 9.96
CA ASP A 106 -10.17 8.46 10.86
C ASP A 106 -9.45 7.11 10.94
N ARG A 107 -9.75 6.30 11.95
CA ARG A 107 -9.16 4.99 12.15
C ARG A 107 -10.04 3.90 11.53
N ALA A 108 -9.56 3.23 10.49
CA ALA A 108 -10.17 2.00 9.99
C ALA A 108 -9.70 0.77 10.81
N TRP A 109 -10.46 -0.33 10.75
CA TRP A 109 -10.25 -1.54 11.55
C TRP A 109 -9.82 -2.71 10.65
N HIS A 110 -8.55 -2.70 10.20
CA HIS A 110 -8.02 -3.66 9.24
C HIS A 110 -6.84 -4.51 9.77
N ALA A 111 -6.00 -3.95 10.67
CA ALA A 111 -4.78 -4.60 11.10
C ALA A 111 -4.96 -5.52 12.32
N GLY A 112 -6.02 -5.28 13.15
CA GLY A 112 -6.24 -6.04 14.38
C GLY A 112 -5.04 -5.97 15.33
N ARG A 113 -4.80 -7.04 16.10
CA ARG A 113 -3.58 -7.18 16.91
C ARG A 113 -2.37 -7.32 15.99
N SER A 114 -1.51 -6.33 15.99
CA SER A 114 -0.42 -6.18 15.06
C SER A 114 0.79 -5.51 15.70
N TYR A 115 1.95 -5.64 15.08
CA TYR A 115 3.20 -5.05 15.55
C TYR A 115 4.12 -4.77 14.37
N TRP A 116 4.79 -3.61 14.40
CA TRP A 116 5.88 -3.27 13.50
C TRP A 116 6.79 -2.23 14.14
N HIS A 117 8.11 -2.44 14.13
CA HIS A 117 9.10 -1.50 14.68
C HIS A 117 8.75 -0.91 16.06
N GLY A 118 8.40 -1.77 17.02
CA GLY A 118 8.07 -1.32 18.37
C GLY A 118 6.64 -0.80 18.54
N GLN A 119 5.91 -0.56 17.44
CA GLN A 119 4.54 -0.09 17.50
C GLN A 119 3.55 -1.25 17.48
N HIS A 120 2.63 -1.26 18.45
CA HIS A 120 1.49 -2.16 18.51
C HIS A 120 0.24 -1.52 17.90
N ASP A 121 -0.73 -2.36 17.51
CA ASP A 121 -2.08 -1.94 17.11
C ASP A 121 -2.09 -0.90 15.97
N LEU A 122 -1.54 -1.29 14.84
CA LEU A 122 -1.27 -0.39 13.71
C LEU A 122 -2.52 0.30 13.14
N ASN A 123 -3.73 -0.12 13.46
CA ASN A 123 -4.95 0.62 13.12
C ASN A 123 -4.88 2.11 13.53
N PHE A 124 -4.14 2.42 14.60
CA PHE A 124 -4.01 3.81 15.08
C PHE A 124 -3.11 4.69 14.20
N SER A 125 -2.20 4.09 13.43
CA SER A 125 -1.15 4.80 12.72
C SER A 125 -1.02 4.42 11.25
N SER A 126 -1.99 3.72 10.69
CA SER A 126 -1.91 3.24 9.31
C SER A 126 -3.10 3.65 8.45
N ILE A 127 -2.86 3.54 7.14
CA ILE A 127 -3.87 3.44 6.09
C ILE A 127 -3.92 1.98 5.65
N GLY A 128 -5.10 1.35 5.69
CA GLY A 128 -5.33 0.01 5.15
C GLY A 128 -5.83 0.08 3.72
N ILE A 129 -5.29 -0.76 2.86
CA ILE A 129 -5.70 -0.94 1.46
C ILE A 129 -6.08 -2.39 1.25
N GLU A 130 -7.35 -2.64 0.99
CA GLU A 130 -7.88 -3.95 0.62
C GLU A 130 -7.90 -4.09 -0.89
N ILE A 131 -7.44 -5.22 -1.40
CA ILE A 131 -7.40 -5.53 -2.83
C ILE A 131 -8.29 -6.74 -3.05
N VAL A 132 -9.31 -6.62 -3.88
CA VAL A 132 -10.23 -7.73 -4.16
C VAL A 132 -9.47 -8.88 -4.80
N ASN A 133 -9.38 -9.99 -4.08
CA ASN A 133 -8.72 -11.22 -4.51
C ASN A 133 -9.20 -12.35 -3.60
N GLU A 134 -9.56 -13.50 -4.19
CA GLU A 134 -10.17 -14.64 -3.49
C GLU A 134 -9.13 -15.63 -2.92
N SER A 135 -7.91 -15.16 -2.67
CA SER A 135 -6.88 -15.90 -1.94
C SER A 135 -7.29 -16.15 -0.49
N GLY A 136 -6.72 -17.16 0.14
CA GLY A 136 -6.98 -17.46 1.54
C GLY A 136 -6.49 -18.83 1.96
N CYS A 137 -6.70 -19.14 3.24
CA CYS A 137 -6.40 -20.44 3.82
C CYS A 137 -7.67 -21.01 4.48
N ASP A 138 -7.85 -22.33 4.35
CA ASP A 138 -9.02 -23.05 4.88
C ASP A 138 -8.92 -23.32 6.39
N ALA A 139 -7.77 -22.99 7.01
CA ALA A 139 -7.51 -23.20 8.42
C ALA A 139 -6.78 -21.98 9.04
N PRO A 140 -6.86 -21.79 10.37
CA PRO A 140 -6.11 -20.75 11.08
C PRO A 140 -4.60 -20.91 10.88
N ILE A 141 -3.90 -19.79 10.63
CA ILE A 141 -2.45 -19.81 10.32
C ILE A 141 -1.61 -20.42 11.44
N GLU A 142 -2.02 -20.21 12.71
CA GLU A 142 -1.36 -20.84 13.86
C GLU A 142 -1.32 -22.37 13.79
N SER A 143 -2.30 -22.99 13.12
CA SER A 143 -2.35 -24.46 12.93
C SER A 143 -1.55 -24.95 11.70
N LEU A 144 -1.09 -24.04 10.85
CA LEU A 144 -0.40 -24.30 9.59
C LEU A 144 1.12 -24.09 9.70
N ALA A 145 1.73 -24.53 10.80
CA ALA A 145 3.17 -24.43 11.01
C ALA A 145 3.99 -25.28 10.03
N ASN A 146 3.46 -26.47 9.69
CA ASN A 146 4.08 -27.35 8.70
C ASN A 146 3.90 -26.79 7.28
N SER A 147 4.97 -26.70 6.51
CA SER A 147 4.95 -26.15 5.16
C SER A 147 4.06 -26.95 4.20
N GLU A 148 4.07 -28.28 4.28
CA GLU A 148 3.23 -29.15 3.44
C GLU A 148 1.74 -28.88 3.72
N THR A 149 1.34 -28.87 5.00
CA THR A 149 -0.03 -28.53 5.40
C THR A 149 -0.41 -27.12 4.97
N PHE A 150 0.51 -26.16 5.06
CA PHE A 150 0.29 -24.78 4.65
C PHE A 150 -0.05 -24.69 3.16
N TYR A 151 0.74 -25.27 2.28
CA TYR A 151 0.51 -25.23 0.83
C TYR A 151 -0.74 -25.97 0.39
N VAL A 152 -1.15 -27.02 1.12
CA VAL A 152 -2.41 -27.73 0.84
C VAL A 152 -3.63 -26.90 1.28
N SER A 153 -3.49 -26.14 2.37
CA SER A 153 -4.61 -25.39 2.96
C SER A 153 -4.72 -23.95 2.49
N CYS A 154 -3.73 -23.41 1.78
CA CYS A 154 -3.72 -22.03 1.33
C CYS A 154 -3.66 -21.94 -0.19
N ARG A 155 -4.52 -21.07 -0.75
CA ARG A 155 -4.53 -20.72 -2.17
C ARG A 155 -4.21 -19.26 -2.35
N PHE A 156 -3.34 -18.96 -3.31
CA PHE A 156 -2.93 -17.60 -3.64
C PHE A 156 -3.18 -17.31 -5.12
N GLU A 157 -4.24 -16.57 -5.41
CA GLU A 157 -4.58 -16.15 -6.75
C GLU A 157 -3.69 -14.98 -7.20
N PRO A 158 -3.32 -14.91 -8.48
CA PRO A 158 -2.54 -13.79 -9.00
C PRO A 158 -3.37 -12.48 -9.01
N PHE A 159 -2.67 -11.36 -8.94
CA PHE A 159 -3.25 -10.04 -9.17
C PHE A 159 -3.08 -9.66 -10.65
N SER A 160 -4.09 -9.02 -11.25
CA SER A 160 -3.95 -8.55 -12.63
C SER A 160 -3.04 -7.31 -12.70
N ASP A 161 -2.37 -7.13 -13.86
CA ASP A 161 -1.52 -5.95 -14.08
C ASP A 161 -2.31 -4.64 -13.96
N GLU A 162 -3.59 -4.65 -14.39
CA GLU A 162 -4.49 -3.50 -14.27
C GLU A 162 -4.73 -3.14 -12.80
N GLN A 163 -4.99 -4.16 -11.99
CA GLN A 163 -5.21 -4.01 -10.56
C GLN A 163 -3.95 -3.47 -9.85
N ILE A 164 -2.79 -3.99 -10.19
CA ILE A 164 -1.51 -3.53 -9.62
C ILE A 164 -1.19 -2.10 -10.06
N ARG A 165 -1.49 -1.72 -11.31
CA ARG A 165 -1.36 -0.30 -11.73
C ARG A 165 -2.27 0.63 -10.94
N ALA A 166 -3.51 0.22 -10.64
CA ALA A 166 -4.41 1.00 -9.80
C ALA A 166 -3.88 1.13 -8.36
N VAL A 167 -3.34 0.04 -7.78
CA VAL A 167 -2.69 0.04 -6.46
C VAL A 167 -1.48 0.98 -6.43
N ILE A 168 -0.61 0.92 -7.44
CA ILE A 168 0.56 1.81 -7.55
C ILE A 168 0.12 3.28 -7.61
N SER A 169 -0.87 3.60 -8.44
CA SER A 169 -1.40 4.96 -8.56
C SER A 169 -1.97 5.47 -7.23
N LEU A 170 -2.72 4.63 -6.51
CA LEU A 170 -3.25 4.95 -5.19
C LEU A 170 -2.13 5.19 -4.17
N LEU A 171 -1.14 4.31 -4.12
CA LEU A 171 -0.01 4.41 -3.20
C LEU A 171 0.81 5.67 -3.44
N GLN A 172 1.11 6.01 -4.69
CA GLN A 172 1.80 7.25 -5.05
C GLN A 172 1.01 8.49 -4.63
N ASP A 173 -0.33 8.45 -4.75
CA ASP A 173 -1.20 9.54 -4.31
C ASP A 173 -1.20 9.67 -2.77
N ILE A 174 -1.28 8.56 -2.02
CA ILE A 174 -1.17 8.56 -0.56
C ILE A 174 0.19 9.09 -0.11
N LEU A 175 1.29 8.61 -0.69
CA LEU A 175 2.65 9.04 -0.31
C LEU A 175 2.92 10.52 -0.59
N ARG A 176 2.27 11.12 -1.60
CA ARG A 176 2.33 12.58 -1.79
C ARG A 176 1.65 13.36 -0.67
N ARG A 177 0.59 12.81 -0.07
CA ARG A 177 -0.12 13.43 1.07
C ARG A 177 0.53 13.12 2.42
N HIS A 178 1.26 12.02 2.51
CA HIS A 178 1.91 11.53 3.73
C HIS A 178 3.40 11.24 3.47
N PRO A 179 4.21 12.27 3.17
CA PRO A 179 5.62 12.11 2.79
C PRO A 179 6.51 11.58 3.94
N GLU A 180 6.02 11.58 5.16
CA GLU A 180 6.68 11.02 6.34
C GLU A 180 6.62 9.49 6.44
N ILE A 181 5.81 8.82 5.61
CA ILE A 181 5.76 7.36 5.56
C ILE A 181 7.06 6.83 4.96
N LYS A 182 7.86 6.17 5.79
CA LYS A 182 9.12 5.56 5.33
C LYS A 182 8.84 4.33 4.47
N PRO A 183 9.70 4.02 3.48
CA PRO A 183 9.53 2.82 2.63
C PRO A 183 9.37 1.52 3.41
N ILE A 184 10.08 1.36 4.54
CA ILE A 184 10.00 0.18 5.40
C ILE A 184 8.65 0.04 6.13
N ASN A 185 7.86 1.10 6.18
CA ASN A 185 6.54 1.13 6.80
C ASN A 185 5.39 0.87 5.81
N ILE A 186 5.70 0.49 4.58
CA ILE A 186 4.73 -0.03 3.60
C ILE A 186 4.82 -1.56 3.67
N VAL A 187 3.87 -2.18 4.36
CA VAL A 187 3.92 -3.57 4.81
C VAL A 187 2.69 -4.36 4.38
N GLY A 188 2.82 -5.69 4.33
CA GLY A 188 1.69 -6.60 4.25
C GLY A 188 1.08 -6.87 5.64
N HIS A 189 -0.15 -7.36 5.67
CA HIS A 189 -0.75 -7.79 6.93
C HIS A 189 0.04 -8.97 7.54
N SER A 190 0.59 -9.85 6.70
CA SER A 190 1.48 -10.93 7.12
C SER A 190 2.74 -10.44 7.81
N ASP A 191 3.30 -9.27 7.41
CA ASP A 191 4.50 -8.72 8.05
C ASP A 191 4.21 -8.31 9.51
N ILE A 192 3.04 -7.74 9.77
CA ILE A 192 2.66 -7.18 11.08
C ILE A 192 1.90 -8.14 12.00
N ALA A 193 1.47 -9.30 11.47
CA ALA A 193 0.75 -10.33 12.22
C ALA A 193 1.04 -11.73 11.66
N PRO A 194 2.33 -12.15 11.58
CA PRO A 194 2.76 -13.33 10.81
C PRO A 194 2.20 -14.66 11.30
N ASN A 195 1.86 -14.77 12.58
CA ASN A 195 1.23 -15.97 13.16
C ASN A 195 -0.26 -16.11 12.81
N ARG A 196 -0.89 -15.08 12.23
CA ARG A 196 -2.34 -14.98 12.11
C ARG A 196 -2.80 -14.64 10.69
N LYS A 197 -1.91 -14.08 9.87
CA LYS A 197 -2.21 -13.49 8.57
C LYS A 197 -1.19 -13.89 7.51
N VAL A 198 -1.67 -14.01 6.27
CA VAL A 198 -0.84 -14.33 5.10
C VAL A 198 -0.99 -13.31 3.97
N ASP A 199 -1.99 -12.42 4.05
CA ASP A 199 -2.24 -11.39 3.05
C ASP A 199 -1.14 -10.30 3.06
N PRO A 200 -0.76 -9.77 1.88
CA PRO A 200 -1.32 -9.98 0.55
C PRO A 200 -0.79 -11.24 -0.17
N GLY A 201 0.02 -12.08 0.46
CA GLY A 201 0.50 -13.35 -0.04
C GLY A 201 1.69 -13.26 -1.01
N PRO A 202 2.21 -14.42 -1.45
CA PRO A 202 3.42 -14.52 -2.27
C PRO A 202 3.20 -14.08 -3.73
N THR A 203 1.95 -14.05 -4.20
CA THR A 203 1.60 -13.61 -5.55
C THR A 203 1.52 -12.08 -5.69
N PHE A 204 1.59 -11.34 -4.57
CA PHE A 204 1.59 -9.90 -4.60
C PHE A 204 2.95 -9.36 -5.08
N PRO A 205 3.00 -8.53 -6.15
CA PRO A 205 4.23 -8.19 -6.83
C PRO A 205 5.00 -7.05 -6.15
N TRP A 206 5.55 -7.29 -4.97
CA TRP A 206 6.29 -6.29 -4.17
C TRP A 206 7.44 -5.64 -4.95
N LYS A 207 8.15 -6.42 -5.78
CA LYS A 207 9.23 -5.88 -6.62
C LYS A 207 8.72 -4.85 -7.62
N THR A 208 7.57 -5.08 -8.23
CA THR A 208 6.95 -4.13 -9.17
C THR A 208 6.59 -2.80 -8.47
N LEU A 209 6.13 -2.87 -7.21
CA LEU A 209 5.90 -1.66 -6.41
C LEU A 209 7.22 -0.93 -6.15
N TYR A 210 8.28 -1.66 -5.75
CA TYR A 210 9.59 -1.10 -5.50
C TYR A 210 10.17 -0.42 -6.77
N ASP A 211 10.06 -1.05 -7.93
CA ASP A 211 10.50 -0.48 -9.22
C ASP A 211 9.71 0.80 -9.59
N SER A 212 8.54 0.98 -8.97
CA SER A 212 7.70 2.19 -9.07
C SER A 212 7.97 3.22 -7.95
N GLY A 213 9.03 3.02 -7.15
CA GLY A 213 9.43 3.90 -6.04
C GLY A 213 8.67 3.68 -4.73
N ILE A 214 8.02 2.52 -4.54
CA ILE A 214 7.14 2.23 -3.39
C ILE A 214 7.66 1.04 -2.59
N GLY A 215 7.84 1.22 -1.28
CA GLY A 215 8.24 0.14 -0.37
C GLY A 215 9.72 -0.20 -0.44
N THR A 216 10.04 -1.46 -0.15
CA THR A 216 11.43 -1.92 0.02
C THR A 216 11.73 -3.14 -0.83
N TRP A 217 12.96 -3.19 -1.35
CA TRP A 217 13.56 -4.34 -2.01
C TRP A 217 15.08 -4.33 -1.82
N TYR A 218 15.71 -5.47 -1.94
CA TYR A 218 17.16 -5.61 -1.83
C TYR A 218 17.89 -5.20 -3.13
N ASP A 219 19.20 -4.99 -3.01
CA ASP A 219 20.09 -4.83 -4.15
C ASP A 219 20.69 -6.20 -4.53
N GLU A 220 20.73 -6.51 -5.83
CA GLU A 220 21.21 -7.80 -6.33
C GLU A 220 22.68 -8.08 -5.96
N GLU A 221 23.49 -7.02 -5.87
CA GLU A 221 24.88 -7.12 -5.43
C GLU A 221 24.99 -7.57 -3.99
N ASP A 222 24.10 -7.10 -3.10
CA ASP A 222 24.08 -7.48 -1.70
C ASP A 222 23.63 -8.93 -1.52
N ILE A 223 22.61 -9.37 -2.27
CA ILE A 223 22.20 -10.78 -2.29
C ILE A 223 23.38 -11.68 -2.70
N ALA A 224 24.02 -11.36 -3.82
CA ALA A 224 25.17 -12.15 -4.33
C ALA A 224 26.35 -12.18 -3.32
N TYR A 225 26.63 -11.04 -2.68
CA TYR A 225 27.64 -10.94 -1.64
C TYR A 225 27.33 -11.86 -0.44
N PHE A 226 26.12 -11.77 0.13
CA PHE A 226 25.75 -12.56 1.30
C PHE A 226 25.67 -14.06 0.97
N LYS A 227 25.05 -14.44 -0.16
CA LYS A 227 25.03 -15.85 -0.62
C LYS A 227 26.44 -16.43 -0.73
N SER A 228 27.37 -15.71 -1.36
CA SER A 228 28.78 -16.14 -1.47
C SER A 228 29.50 -16.18 -0.11
N SER A 229 29.22 -15.23 0.77
CA SER A 229 29.79 -15.18 2.11
C SER A 229 29.37 -16.40 2.94
N PHE A 230 28.07 -16.71 2.94
CA PHE A 230 27.55 -17.85 3.70
C PHE A 230 28.00 -19.21 3.14
N ALA A 231 28.13 -19.32 1.83
CA ALA A 231 28.70 -20.51 1.20
C ALA A 231 30.15 -20.79 1.62
N LYS A 232 30.93 -19.73 1.90
CA LYS A 232 32.34 -19.83 2.30
C LYS A 232 32.56 -19.94 3.81
N LYS A 233 31.76 -19.24 4.61
CA LYS A 233 31.94 -19.07 6.06
C LYS A 233 30.97 -19.90 6.91
N GLY A 234 29.97 -20.50 6.28
CA GLY A 234 28.82 -21.12 6.94
C GLY A 234 27.65 -20.15 7.09
N HIS A 235 26.46 -20.73 7.29
CA HIS A 235 25.24 -19.96 7.50
C HIS A 235 25.30 -19.15 8.80
N PRO A 236 24.60 -17.99 8.86
CA PRO A 236 24.46 -17.26 10.10
C PRO A 236 23.72 -18.09 11.15
N SER A 237 23.97 -17.80 12.43
CA SER A 237 23.22 -18.41 13.51
C SER A 237 21.75 -17.94 13.49
N VAL A 238 20.86 -18.76 14.03
CA VAL A 238 19.43 -18.39 14.16
C VAL A 238 19.27 -17.07 14.92
N LEU A 239 20.06 -16.86 15.97
CA LEU A 239 20.04 -15.62 16.75
C LEU A 239 20.42 -14.38 15.92
N GLU A 240 21.41 -14.50 15.03
CA GLU A 240 21.77 -13.40 14.12
C GLU A 240 20.62 -13.09 13.16
N VAL A 241 19.98 -14.12 12.58
CA VAL A 241 18.83 -13.95 11.69
C VAL A 241 17.64 -13.31 12.43
N GLN A 242 17.31 -13.81 13.62
CA GLN A 242 16.27 -13.23 14.47
C GLN A 242 16.54 -11.76 14.76
N THR A 243 17.79 -11.42 15.08
CA THR A 243 18.20 -10.02 15.33
C THR A 243 17.96 -9.14 14.10
N LYS A 244 18.30 -9.65 12.92
CA LYS A 244 18.08 -8.91 11.68
C LYS A 244 16.58 -8.72 11.36
N LEU A 245 15.78 -9.77 11.53
CA LEU A 245 14.32 -9.67 11.36
C LEU A 245 13.69 -8.68 12.35
N ALA A 246 14.15 -8.67 13.60
CA ALA A 246 13.71 -7.67 14.59
C ALA A 246 14.09 -6.24 14.18
N ASN A 247 15.32 -6.04 13.64
CA ASN A 247 15.77 -4.75 13.12
C ASN A 247 14.97 -4.29 11.89
N ILE A 248 14.48 -5.23 11.06
CA ILE A 248 13.59 -4.95 9.93
C ILE A 248 12.20 -4.52 10.42
N GLY A 249 11.76 -4.98 11.60
CA GLY A 249 10.48 -4.58 12.20
C GLY A 249 9.63 -5.72 12.74
N TYR A 250 9.96 -6.97 12.47
CA TYR A 250 9.19 -8.15 12.89
C TYR A 250 9.19 -8.32 14.42
N LYS A 251 8.06 -8.83 14.96
CA LYS A 251 7.95 -9.21 16.36
C LYS A 251 8.33 -10.67 16.56
N LEU A 252 9.47 -10.90 17.20
CA LEU A 252 9.90 -12.25 17.59
C LEU A 252 10.83 -12.16 18.80
N GLU A 253 10.99 -13.28 19.51
CA GLU A 253 11.96 -13.41 20.59
C GLU A 253 13.34 -13.79 20.00
N LEU A 254 14.40 -13.26 20.60
CA LEU A 254 15.78 -13.57 20.22
C LEU A 254 16.26 -14.81 20.97
N SER A 255 15.60 -15.94 20.70
CA SER A 255 15.80 -17.22 21.42
C SER A 255 17.02 -17.99 20.94
N GLY A 256 17.52 -17.71 19.72
CA GLY A 256 18.55 -18.52 19.05
C GLY A 256 18.04 -19.88 18.55
N VAL A 257 16.74 -20.14 18.65
CA VAL A 257 16.09 -21.36 18.17
C VAL A 257 15.04 -20.98 17.11
N GLN A 258 14.95 -21.76 16.05
CA GLN A 258 13.92 -21.59 15.01
C GLN A 258 12.57 -22.14 15.51
N ASP A 259 11.99 -21.44 16.49
CA ASP A 259 10.67 -21.72 17.05
C ASP A 259 9.53 -21.29 16.12
N LEU A 260 8.29 -21.62 16.48
CA LEU A 260 7.12 -21.28 15.68
C LEU A 260 6.97 -19.79 15.38
N PRO A 261 7.13 -18.85 16.35
CA PRO A 261 7.11 -17.43 16.06
C PRO A 261 8.16 -17.02 15.03
N SER A 262 9.37 -17.58 15.11
CA SER A 262 10.44 -17.34 14.13
C SER A 262 10.07 -17.87 12.75
N GLN A 263 9.49 -19.09 12.67
CA GLN A 263 9.04 -19.67 11.40
C GLN A 263 7.95 -18.83 10.74
N PHE A 264 6.98 -18.31 11.51
CA PHE A 264 5.96 -17.42 10.97
C PHE A 264 6.55 -16.11 10.44
N ALA A 265 7.50 -15.51 11.16
CA ALA A 265 8.16 -14.28 10.71
C ALA A 265 9.00 -14.52 9.45
N VAL A 266 9.74 -15.63 9.38
CA VAL A 266 10.50 -16.06 8.19
C VAL A 266 9.56 -16.28 7.02
N ARG A 267 8.45 -16.98 7.20
CA ARG A 267 7.44 -17.20 6.13
C ARG A 267 6.85 -15.89 5.62
N ALA A 268 6.51 -14.96 6.49
CA ALA A 268 6.02 -13.64 6.09
C ALA A 268 7.08 -12.86 5.30
N PHE A 269 8.33 -12.91 5.72
CA PHE A 269 9.46 -12.33 4.99
C PHE A 269 9.64 -12.99 3.61
N GLN A 270 9.61 -14.31 3.55
CA GLN A 270 9.72 -15.08 2.30
C GLN A 270 8.58 -14.74 1.34
N ALA A 271 7.33 -14.64 1.80
CA ALA A 271 6.17 -14.26 0.98
C ALA A 271 6.40 -12.95 0.22
N ARG A 272 7.21 -12.06 0.78
CA ARG A 272 7.52 -10.76 0.18
C ARG A 272 8.77 -10.78 -0.68
N TYR A 273 9.87 -11.37 -0.22
CA TYR A 273 11.19 -11.19 -0.80
C TYR A 273 11.76 -12.42 -1.52
N THR A 274 11.28 -13.61 -1.17
CA THR A 274 11.69 -14.90 -1.77
C THR A 274 10.49 -15.84 -1.91
N PRO A 275 9.43 -15.41 -2.65
CA PRO A 275 8.13 -16.10 -2.65
C PRO A 275 8.17 -17.55 -3.17
N GLU A 276 9.20 -17.91 -3.93
CA GLU A 276 9.41 -19.29 -4.41
C GLU A 276 9.76 -20.28 -3.27
N HIS A 277 10.19 -19.77 -2.11
CA HIS A 277 10.67 -20.55 -0.96
C HIS A 277 9.91 -20.22 0.34
N MET A 278 8.59 -20.00 0.26
CA MET A 278 7.76 -19.58 1.40
C MET A 278 7.38 -20.74 2.32
N ASP A 279 8.36 -21.39 2.92
CA ASP A 279 8.19 -22.54 3.83
C ASP A 279 8.38 -22.22 5.32
N GLY A 280 8.90 -21.03 5.64
CA GLY A 280 9.20 -20.60 7.00
C GLY A 280 10.55 -21.11 7.53
N PHE A 281 11.36 -21.77 6.70
CA PHE A 281 12.68 -22.25 7.08
C PHE A 281 13.79 -21.38 6.50
N LEU A 282 14.92 -21.34 7.21
CA LEU A 282 16.09 -20.56 6.82
C LEU A 282 16.92 -21.35 5.82
N ASP A 283 17.01 -20.86 4.61
CA ASP A 283 17.95 -21.31 3.58
C ASP A 283 18.96 -20.21 3.21
N ASN A 284 19.84 -20.48 2.26
CA ASN A 284 20.86 -19.52 1.85
C ASN A 284 20.27 -18.27 1.18
N GLU A 285 19.19 -18.41 0.41
CA GLU A 285 18.49 -17.34 -0.27
C GLU A 285 17.80 -16.43 0.73
N THR A 286 17.00 -17.02 1.60
CA THR A 286 16.26 -16.30 2.66
C THR A 286 17.22 -15.56 3.58
N ASN A 287 18.30 -16.20 4.05
CA ASN A 287 19.31 -15.56 4.88
C ASN A 287 19.96 -14.37 4.17
N ALA A 288 20.35 -14.53 2.91
CA ALA A 288 20.96 -13.45 2.13
C ALA A 288 20.00 -12.27 1.95
N ALA A 289 18.73 -12.54 1.66
CA ALA A 289 17.70 -11.51 1.53
C ALA A 289 17.46 -10.75 2.84
N ILE A 290 17.37 -11.45 3.98
CA ILE A 290 17.22 -10.83 5.31
C ILE A 290 18.40 -9.88 5.61
N PHE A 291 19.62 -10.33 5.34
CA PHE A 291 20.82 -9.52 5.57
C PHE A 291 20.90 -8.32 4.63
N ALA A 292 20.53 -8.47 3.37
CA ALA A 292 20.51 -7.40 2.38
C ALA A 292 19.47 -6.33 2.72
N ILE A 293 18.25 -6.73 3.09
CA ILE A 293 17.19 -5.79 3.51
C ILE A 293 17.58 -5.07 4.79
N GLU A 294 18.08 -5.78 5.80
CA GLU A 294 18.50 -5.12 7.04
C GLU A 294 19.65 -4.15 6.80
N LYS A 295 20.64 -4.51 6.00
CA LYS A 295 21.75 -3.62 5.63
C LYS A 295 21.25 -2.33 4.99
N LYS A 296 20.27 -2.42 4.09
CA LYS A 296 19.77 -1.29 3.29
C LYS A 296 18.82 -0.37 4.07
N TYR A 297 17.99 -0.93 4.95
CA TYR A 297 16.90 -0.20 5.60
C TYR A 297 17.02 -0.12 7.13
N ARG A 298 18.13 -0.55 7.69
CA ARG A 298 18.37 -0.42 9.13
C ARG A 298 18.23 1.04 9.55
N GLN A 299 17.39 1.27 10.55
CA GLN A 299 17.12 2.59 11.13
C GLN A 299 17.89 2.79 12.43
#